data_f6ed086da49f4a3d5c6caa68d4b433c9
#
_entry.id   f6ed086da49f4a3d5c6caa68d4b433c9
#
_cell.length_a   1.000
_cell.length_b   1.000
_cell.length_c   1.000
_cell.angle_alpha   90.00
_cell.angle_beta   90.00
_cell.angle_gamma   90.00
#
_symmetry.space_group_name_H-M   'P 1'
#
loop_
_entity.id
_entity.type
_entity.pdbx_description
1 polymer ?
#
loop_
_entity_poly.entity_id
_entity_poly.type
_entity_poly.pdbx_seq_one_letter_code
_entity_poly.pdbx_strand_id
1 'polypeptide(L)'
;AAQAVAVAKANAKIQGEAVLLAPQKGYGEVSWKTPIEINAFEVPVKEKVDLLLNVNDVAMQNGASFVNSAIFAVNEQKYFASTDGSYIDQDVHRIYPTFNVTRIDRTSGQFKTRNSLSSPMGKGYEYMHARPEDKVSGIVTRYKGRYDMLEDVKEAAKVASEKIKAKSVEPGKYDLVLDPSHLWLTIHESVGHPTELDRVLGYEANYAGTSFLTLDKWKSKNFKFGSDKVNLVADKTQVGSLGAVGYDDEGVKCKKWDLIKDGVLVNYQTIRDQAHIIGEKESQGCCYAQGWDDVQFQRMPNVSLQPGKTKLSVDDMIKNVEKGIYIIGDGSFSIDQQRYNFQFGGQIFYEIKQGKIVGMLN
;
A
#
# COMPACT_ATOMS: atom_id res chain seq x y z
N ALA A 1 -27.57 -19.84 -16.42
CA ALA A 1 -27.45 -20.89 -15.39
C ALA A 1 -27.34 -22.30 -16.00
N ALA A 2 -28.32 -22.79 -16.81
CA ALA A 2 -28.29 -24.15 -17.34
C ALA A 2 -27.05 -24.49 -18.20
N GLN A 3 -26.59 -23.57 -19.04
CA GLN A 3 -25.38 -23.71 -19.84
C GLN A 3 -24.12 -23.77 -18.96
N ALA A 4 -24.02 -22.94 -17.94
CA ALA A 4 -22.91 -22.96 -17.00
C ALA A 4 -22.82 -24.31 -16.25
N VAL A 5 -23.95 -24.84 -15.81
CA VAL A 5 -24.00 -26.16 -15.17
C VAL A 5 -23.59 -27.29 -16.15
N ALA A 6 -24.00 -27.21 -17.41
CA ALA A 6 -23.63 -28.20 -18.43
C ALA A 6 -22.11 -28.17 -18.69
N VAL A 7 -21.51 -26.99 -18.82
CA VAL A 7 -20.06 -26.78 -18.97
C VAL A 7 -19.31 -27.29 -17.77
N ALA A 8 -19.73 -26.94 -16.56
CA ALA A 8 -19.10 -27.40 -15.31
C ALA A 8 -19.13 -28.93 -15.19
N LYS A 9 -20.24 -29.59 -15.54
CA LYS A 9 -20.34 -31.06 -15.57
C LYS A 9 -19.45 -31.70 -16.63
N ALA A 10 -19.24 -31.05 -17.75
CA ALA A 10 -18.32 -31.53 -18.80
C ALA A 10 -16.86 -31.43 -18.33
N ASN A 11 -16.49 -30.27 -17.77
CA ASN A 11 -15.14 -30.02 -17.24
C ASN A 11 -14.78 -30.96 -16.08
N ALA A 12 -15.72 -31.27 -15.19
CA ALA A 12 -15.51 -32.19 -14.08
C ALA A 12 -15.12 -33.62 -14.51
N LYS A 13 -15.40 -34.01 -15.77
CA LYS A 13 -14.98 -35.29 -16.31
C LYS A 13 -13.53 -35.31 -16.82
N ILE A 14 -12.95 -34.16 -17.03
CA ILE A 14 -11.60 -33.99 -17.59
C ILE A 14 -10.59 -33.65 -16.47
N GLN A 15 -11.06 -33.11 -15.38
CA GLN A 15 -10.23 -32.67 -14.26
C GLN A 15 -9.62 -33.86 -13.54
N GLY A 16 -8.26 -33.89 -13.42
CA GLY A 16 -7.54 -34.97 -12.76
C GLY A 16 -7.57 -34.93 -11.23
N GLU A 17 -7.55 -33.73 -10.66
CA GLU A 17 -7.58 -33.52 -9.21
C GLU A 17 -8.74 -32.57 -8.82
N ALA A 18 -9.40 -32.90 -7.72
CA ALA A 18 -10.47 -32.05 -7.17
C ALA A 18 -9.87 -30.80 -6.49
N VAL A 19 -10.41 -29.64 -6.80
CA VAL A 19 -10.11 -28.41 -6.05
C VAL A 19 -10.70 -28.53 -4.65
N LEU A 20 -9.87 -28.40 -3.63
CA LEU A 20 -10.27 -28.42 -2.22
C LEU A 20 -10.48 -26.99 -1.75
N LEU A 21 -11.71 -26.60 -1.54
CA LEU A 21 -12.04 -25.28 -0.98
C LEU A 21 -12.18 -25.38 0.54
N ALA A 22 -11.50 -24.50 1.28
CA ALA A 22 -11.75 -24.36 2.70
C ALA A 22 -13.25 -24.07 2.95
N PRO A 23 -13.86 -24.71 3.98
CA PRO A 23 -15.25 -24.49 4.28
C PRO A 23 -15.52 -23.04 4.62
N GLN A 24 -16.71 -22.58 4.29
CA GLN A 24 -17.15 -21.22 4.59
C GLN A 24 -18.48 -21.25 5.34
N LYS A 25 -18.58 -20.37 6.32
CA LYS A 25 -19.83 -20.17 7.05
C LYS A 25 -20.80 -19.37 6.19
N GLY A 26 -22.08 -19.78 6.14
CA GLY A 26 -23.16 -18.94 5.62
C GLY A 26 -23.41 -17.77 6.57
N TYR A 27 -23.42 -16.55 6.03
CA TYR A 27 -23.62 -15.33 6.82
C TYR A 27 -25.05 -14.81 6.76
N GLY A 28 -25.93 -15.40 5.93
CA GLY A 28 -27.24 -14.82 5.62
C GLY A 28 -27.10 -13.52 4.82
N GLU A 29 -28.04 -12.61 4.99
CA GLU A 29 -27.99 -11.26 4.40
C GLU A 29 -27.14 -10.35 5.28
N VAL A 30 -26.04 -9.85 4.75
CA VAL A 30 -25.12 -8.93 5.44
C VAL A 30 -24.67 -7.82 4.52
N SER A 31 -24.38 -6.65 5.08
CA SER A 31 -23.82 -5.54 4.35
C SER A 31 -22.58 -4.97 5.02
N TRP A 32 -21.72 -4.36 4.24
CA TRP A 32 -20.57 -3.62 4.71
C TRP A 32 -20.40 -2.32 3.90
N LYS A 33 -19.98 -1.24 4.56
CA LYS A 33 -19.74 0.04 3.91
C LYS A 33 -18.42 0.64 4.39
N THR A 34 -17.67 1.26 3.47
CA THR A 34 -16.59 2.15 3.87
C THR A 34 -17.15 3.30 4.70
N PRO A 35 -16.67 3.50 5.94
CA PRO A 35 -17.08 4.68 6.72
C PRO A 35 -16.54 5.95 6.05
N ILE A 36 -17.43 6.79 5.54
CA ILE A 36 -17.13 8.09 4.94
C ILE A 36 -17.95 9.19 5.62
N GLU A 37 -17.39 10.40 5.69
CA GLU A 37 -18.11 11.59 6.17
C GLU A 37 -18.73 12.35 4.98
N ILE A 38 -18.04 12.40 3.84
CA ILE A 38 -18.46 13.14 2.65
C ILE A 38 -18.32 12.25 1.42
N ASN A 39 -19.42 11.99 0.74
CA ASN A 39 -19.39 11.25 -0.51
C ASN A 39 -18.70 12.09 -1.61
N ALA A 40 -17.58 11.61 -2.13
CA ALA A 40 -16.82 12.33 -3.17
C ALA A 40 -17.62 12.56 -4.47
N PHE A 41 -18.64 11.74 -4.75
CA PHE A 41 -19.48 11.88 -5.95
C PHE A 41 -20.59 12.91 -5.78
N GLU A 42 -20.91 13.31 -4.55
CA GLU A 42 -21.87 14.36 -4.24
C GLU A 42 -21.23 15.76 -4.18
N VAL A 43 -19.90 15.82 -4.06
CA VAL A 43 -19.16 17.09 -4.11
C VAL A 43 -19.19 17.64 -5.54
N PRO A 44 -19.58 18.92 -5.75
CA PRO A 44 -19.65 19.53 -7.08
C PRO A 44 -18.31 19.43 -7.83
N VAL A 45 -18.36 19.10 -9.12
CA VAL A 45 -17.16 19.04 -9.98
C VAL A 45 -16.40 20.36 -9.96
N LYS A 46 -17.14 21.49 -9.93
CA LYS A 46 -16.54 22.83 -9.86
C LYS A 46 -15.62 22.99 -8.64
N GLU A 47 -16.03 22.53 -7.47
CA GLU A 47 -15.23 22.62 -6.24
C GLU A 47 -13.91 21.84 -6.37
N LYS A 48 -13.96 20.62 -6.94
CA LYS A 48 -12.77 19.81 -7.21
C LYS A 48 -11.83 20.47 -8.22
N VAL A 49 -12.39 21.05 -9.28
CA VAL A 49 -11.62 21.77 -10.31
C VAL A 49 -10.99 23.04 -9.71
N ASP A 50 -11.74 23.81 -8.94
CA ASP A 50 -11.23 25.02 -8.28
C ASP A 50 -10.05 24.68 -7.33
N LEU A 51 -10.15 23.58 -6.60
CA LEU A 51 -9.03 23.09 -5.76
C LEU A 51 -7.80 22.74 -6.60
N LEU A 52 -7.96 22.00 -7.70
CA LEU A 52 -6.84 21.61 -8.56
C LEU A 52 -6.19 22.82 -9.24
N LEU A 53 -6.97 23.80 -9.67
CA LEU A 53 -6.45 25.07 -10.20
C LEU A 53 -5.65 25.83 -9.13
N ASN A 54 -6.18 25.91 -7.91
CA ASN A 54 -5.46 26.54 -6.79
C ASN A 54 -4.16 25.81 -6.44
N VAL A 55 -4.15 24.47 -6.47
CA VAL A 55 -2.92 23.66 -6.31
C VAL A 55 -1.88 24.04 -7.35
N ASN A 56 -2.27 24.18 -8.61
CA ASN A 56 -1.37 24.59 -9.68
C ASN A 56 -0.84 26.02 -9.48
N ASP A 57 -1.70 26.96 -9.12
CA ASP A 57 -1.32 28.35 -8.86
C ASP A 57 -0.33 28.44 -7.67
N VAL A 58 -0.60 27.76 -6.58
CA VAL A 58 0.28 27.71 -5.41
C VAL A 58 1.65 27.15 -5.77
N ALA A 59 1.69 26.06 -6.55
CA ALA A 59 2.96 25.48 -6.99
C ALA A 59 3.77 26.45 -7.85
N MET A 60 3.12 27.09 -8.84
CA MET A 60 3.78 28.05 -9.75
C MET A 60 4.31 29.27 -8.99
N GLN A 61 3.53 29.80 -8.04
CA GLN A 61 3.95 30.91 -7.18
C GLN A 61 5.15 30.55 -6.28
N ASN A 62 5.32 29.26 -5.96
CA ASN A 62 6.44 28.76 -5.16
C ASN A 62 7.61 28.20 -6.00
N GLY A 63 7.61 28.50 -7.31
CA GLY A 63 8.75 28.25 -8.19
C GLY A 63 8.69 26.96 -9.02
N ALA A 64 7.56 26.28 -9.08
CA ALA A 64 7.37 25.20 -10.04
C ALA A 64 7.47 25.71 -11.48
N SER A 65 7.96 24.85 -12.37
CA SER A 65 7.95 25.11 -13.83
C SER A 65 6.76 24.43 -14.50
N PHE A 66 6.37 23.26 -13.99
CA PHE A 66 5.20 22.49 -14.42
C PHE A 66 4.55 21.83 -13.22
N VAL A 67 3.24 21.68 -13.30
CA VAL A 67 2.42 20.95 -12.32
C VAL A 67 1.40 20.10 -13.05
N ASN A 68 1.21 18.89 -12.59
CA ASN A 68 0.09 18.03 -12.95
C ASN A 68 -0.59 17.62 -11.66
N SER A 69 -1.90 17.78 -11.56
CA SER A 69 -2.67 17.44 -10.36
C SER A 69 -3.96 16.71 -10.70
N ALA A 70 -4.37 15.75 -9.86
CA ALA A 70 -5.58 14.97 -10.05
C ALA A 70 -6.17 14.53 -8.70
N ILE A 71 -7.47 14.26 -8.71
CA ILE A 71 -8.18 13.59 -7.63
C ILE A 71 -8.91 12.39 -8.24
N PHE A 72 -8.53 11.19 -7.81
CA PHE A 72 -9.23 9.97 -8.17
C PHE A 72 -10.20 9.61 -7.05
N ALA A 73 -11.44 9.33 -7.41
CA ALA A 73 -12.45 8.78 -6.51
C ALA A 73 -13.09 7.54 -7.13
N VAL A 74 -13.28 6.52 -6.34
CA VAL A 74 -13.92 5.26 -6.74
C VAL A 74 -15.03 4.96 -5.75
N ASN A 75 -16.22 4.62 -6.27
CA ASN A 75 -17.26 3.95 -5.54
C ASN A 75 -17.56 2.62 -6.22
N GLU A 76 -17.37 1.53 -5.51
CA GLU A 76 -17.56 0.18 -6.00
C GLU A 76 -18.68 -0.49 -5.20
N GLN A 77 -19.77 -0.87 -5.88
CA GLN A 77 -20.86 -1.65 -5.31
C GLN A 77 -20.62 -3.13 -5.63
N LYS A 78 -20.45 -3.96 -4.61
CA LYS A 78 -20.16 -5.39 -4.76
C LYS A 78 -21.30 -6.21 -4.18
N TYR A 79 -21.81 -7.14 -4.96
CA TYR A 79 -22.84 -8.09 -4.55
C TYR A 79 -22.31 -9.51 -4.70
N PHE A 80 -22.37 -10.29 -3.64
CA PHE A 80 -21.92 -11.68 -3.63
C PHE A 80 -23.04 -12.57 -3.07
N ALA A 81 -23.28 -13.70 -3.73
CA ALA A 81 -24.21 -14.72 -3.25
C ALA A 81 -23.61 -16.11 -3.44
N SER A 82 -23.78 -16.99 -2.46
CA SER A 82 -23.32 -18.36 -2.53
C SER A 82 -24.35 -19.37 -2.04
N THR A 83 -24.20 -20.63 -2.50
CA THR A 83 -24.99 -21.75 -1.99
C THR A 83 -24.66 -22.12 -0.55
N ASP A 84 -23.58 -21.59 0.03
CA ASP A 84 -23.25 -21.72 1.45
C ASP A 84 -24.22 -20.90 2.34
N GLY A 85 -25.13 -20.11 1.73
CA GLY A 85 -26.14 -19.33 2.44
C GLY A 85 -25.68 -17.91 2.79
N SER A 86 -24.87 -17.29 1.94
CA SER A 86 -24.47 -15.88 2.08
C SER A 86 -25.05 -15.04 0.96
N TYR A 87 -25.57 -13.86 1.31
CA TYR A 87 -25.80 -12.74 0.42
C TYR A 87 -25.12 -11.50 1.02
N ILE A 88 -24.12 -10.98 0.34
CA ILE A 88 -23.26 -9.93 0.84
C ILE A 88 -23.32 -8.72 -0.08
N ASP A 89 -23.64 -7.57 0.47
CA ASP A 89 -23.68 -6.28 -0.19
C ASP A 89 -22.57 -5.39 0.39
N GLN A 90 -21.69 -4.85 -0.46
CA GLN A 90 -20.60 -3.99 -0.02
C GLN A 90 -20.56 -2.69 -0.84
N ASP A 91 -20.49 -1.56 -0.13
CA ASP A 91 -20.35 -0.20 -0.67
C ASP A 91 -18.96 0.34 -0.33
N VAL A 92 -18.06 0.28 -1.30
CA VAL A 92 -16.63 0.57 -1.09
C VAL A 92 -16.26 1.91 -1.71
N HIS A 93 -15.80 2.84 -0.88
CA HIS A 93 -15.30 4.14 -1.31
C HIS A 93 -13.79 4.24 -1.17
N ARG A 94 -13.13 4.82 -2.18
CA ARG A 94 -11.70 5.11 -2.19
C ARG A 94 -11.43 6.47 -2.77
N ILE A 95 -10.41 7.15 -2.26
CA ILE A 95 -9.97 8.46 -2.76
C ILE A 95 -8.45 8.50 -2.83
N TYR A 96 -7.93 9.12 -3.89
CA TYR A 96 -6.50 9.36 -4.07
C TYR A 96 -6.26 10.71 -4.76
N PRO A 97 -5.94 11.77 -3.99
CA PRO A 97 -5.42 13.01 -4.53
C PRO A 97 -3.94 12.84 -4.88
N THR A 98 -3.50 13.43 -5.99
CA THR A 98 -2.09 13.36 -6.40
C THR A 98 -1.69 14.59 -7.19
N PHE A 99 -0.40 14.90 -7.14
CA PHE A 99 0.22 15.87 -8.03
C PHE A 99 1.68 15.49 -8.31
N ASN A 100 2.21 16.04 -9.39
CA ASN A 100 3.63 16.05 -9.70
C ASN A 100 4.07 17.49 -9.96
N VAL A 101 5.06 17.96 -9.22
CA VAL A 101 5.71 19.25 -9.42
C VAL A 101 7.06 19.05 -10.10
N THR A 102 7.31 19.81 -11.16
CA THR A 102 8.62 19.83 -11.83
C THR A 102 9.22 21.24 -11.73
N ARG A 103 10.46 21.32 -11.30
CA ARG A 103 11.31 22.52 -11.38
C ARG A 103 12.38 22.33 -12.43
N ILE A 104 12.54 23.30 -13.33
CA ILE A 104 13.60 23.36 -14.33
C ILE A 104 14.54 24.53 -13.99
N ASP A 105 15.82 24.27 -13.93
CA ASP A 105 16.84 25.30 -13.97
C ASP A 105 17.20 25.60 -15.45
N ARG A 106 16.76 26.74 -15.92
CA ARG A 106 16.99 27.15 -17.33
C ARG A 106 18.45 27.39 -17.68
N THR A 107 19.30 27.62 -16.67
CA THR A 107 20.73 27.88 -16.90
C THR A 107 21.51 26.58 -17.13
N SER A 108 21.24 25.56 -16.33
CA SER A 108 21.91 24.26 -16.42
C SER A 108 21.15 23.24 -17.26
N GLY A 109 19.89 23.47 -17.58
CA GLY A 109 18.98 22.50 -18.21
C GLY A 109 18.53 21.36 -17.30
N GLN A 110 18.97 21.36 -16.04
CA GLN A 110 18.56 20.34 -15.08
C GLN A 110 17.11 20.51 -14.66
N PHE A 111 16.46 19.41 -14.41
CA PHE A 111 15.12 19.42 -13.80
C PHE A 111 15.03 18.44 -12.64
N LYS A 112 14.17 18.75 -11.70
CA LYS A 112 13.86 17.90 -10.55
C LYS A 112 12.36 17.88 -10.32
N THR A 113 11.88 16.74 -9.84
CA THR A 113 10.46 16.50 -9.58
C THR A 113 10.23 16.15 -8.11
N ARG A 114 8.99 16.36 -7.68
CA ARG A 114 8.48 15.89 -6.40
C ARG A 114 6.98 15.57 -6.57
N ASN A 115 6.60 14.33 -6.26
CA ASN A 115 5.20 13.90 -6.24
C ASN A 115 4.55 14.22 -4.89
N SER A 116 3.23 14.24 -4.84
CA SER A 116 2.48 14.33 -3.57
C SER A 116 2.93 13.23 -2.58
N LEU A 117 2.84 13.54 -1.28
CA LEU A 117 3.02 12.56 -0.21
C LEU A 117 1.68 12.01 0.31
N SER A 118 0.62 12.20 -0.46
CA SER A 118 -0.69 11.60 -0.21
C SER A 118 -0.62 10.08 -0.34
N SER A 119 -1.56 9.40 0.28
CA SER A 119 -1.78 7.96 0.11
C SER A 119 -3.19 7.73 -0.43
N PRO A 120 -3.41 6.70 -1.26
CA PRO A 120 -4.76 6.25 -1.56
C PRO A 120 -5.41 5.71 -0.29
N MET A 121 -6.66 6.12 -0.02
CA MET A 121 -7.36 5.83 1.24
C MET A 121 -8.75 5.25 0.98
N GLY A 122 -9.21 4.36 1.86
CA GLY A 122 -10.60 3.93 1.96
C GLY A 122 -11.43 4.98 2.71
N LYS A 123 -11.64 6.13 2.08
CA LYS A 123 -12.33 7.30 2.64
C LYS A 123 -13.15 8.03 1.59
N GLY A 124 -13.98 8.98 2.04
CA GLY A 124 -14.65 9.96 1.21
C GLY A 124 -13.84 11.26 1.04
N TYR A 125 -14.52 12.29 0.56
CA TYR A 125 -13.88 13.58 0.27
C TYR A 125 -13.39 14.31 1.52
N GLU A 126 -13.84 13.94 2.71
CA GLU A 126 -13.30 14.44 3.98
C GLU A 126 -11.79 14.24 4.10
N TYR A 127 -11.19 13.31 3.37
CA TYR A 127 -9.74 13.12 3.32
C TYR A 127 -9.00 14.39 2.88
N MET A 128 -9.64 15.20 1.99
CA MET A 128 -9.10 16.45 1.48
C MET A 128 -9.24 17.64 2.46
N HIS A 129 -9.96 17.47 3.57
CA HIS A 129 -10.22 18.51 4.54
C HIS A 129 -9.30 18.38 5.76
N ALA A 130 -8.05 18.83 5.60
CA ALA A 130 -7.10 18.91 6.71
C ALA A 130 -7.63 19.83 7.83
N ARG A 131 -7.41 19.43 9.07
CA ARG A 131 -7.79 20.19 10.28
C ARG A 131 -6.54 20.51 11.10
N PRO A 132 -6.42 21.72 11.68
CA PRO A 132 -5.26 22.09 12.48
C PRO A 132 -4.95 21.09 13.63
N GLU A 133 -5.99 20.54 14.27
CA GLU A 133 -5.86 19.56 15.35
C GLU A 133 -5.30 18.20 14.89
N ASP A 134 -5.42 17.88 13.61
CA ASP A 134 -4.89 16.65 13.03
C ASP A 134 -3.41 16.78 12.62
N LYS A 135 -2.86 17.99 12.65
CA LYS A 135 -1.49 18.28 12.20
C LYS A 135 -0.46 17.50 13.03
N VAL A 136 0.46 16.85 12.31
CA VAL A 136 1.57 16.09 12.89
C VAL A 136 2.86 16.84 12.61
N SER A 137 3.60 17.15 13.66
CA SER A 137 4.92 17.80 13.57
C SER A 137 5.93 16.86 12.91
N GLY A 138 6.78 17.39 12.05
CA GLY A 138 7.84 16.65 11.38
C GLY A 138 8.54 17.51 10.33
N ILE A 139 9.53 16.95 9.64
CA ILE A 139 10.25 17.62 8.55
C ILE A 139 9.32 17.89 7.35
N VAL A 140 8.33 17.03 7.14
CA VAL A 140 7.23 17.25 6.21
C VAL A 140 5.93 17.36 6.98
N THR A 141 5.06 18.24 6.53
CA THR A 141 3.76 18.44 7.17
C THR A 141 2.81 17.30 6.84
N ARG A 142 2.13 16.77 7.86
CA ARG A 142 1.14 15.71 7.74
C ARG A 142 -0.06 15.95 8.64
N TYR A 143 -1.16 15.27 8.32
CA TYR A 143 -2.39 15.30 9.08
C TYR A 143 -2.88 13.87 9.34
N LYS A 144 -3.34 13.58 10.55
CA LYS A 144 -3.88 12.25 10.91
C LYS A 144 -5.12 11.94 10.09
N GLY A 145 -5.00 10.95 9.20
CA GLY A 145 -6.11 10.47 8.38
C GLY A 145 -6.73 11.51 7.46
N ARG A 146 -6.03 12.61 7.19
CA ARG A 146 -6.42 13.70 6.29
C ARG A 146 -5.23 14.16 5.46
N TYR A 147 -5.47 14.99 4.46
CA TYR A 147 -4.44 15.48 3.56
C TYR A 147 -4.68 16.94 3.17
N ASP A 148 -3.65 17.76 3.27
CA ASP A 148 -3.64 19.13 2.79
C ASP A 148 -2.84 19.21 1.49
N MET A 149 -3.55 19.23 0.38
CA MET A 149 -2.94 19.25 -0.94
C MET A 149 -2.23 20.59 -1.25
N LEU A 150 -2.73 21.70 -0.68
CA LEU A 150 -2.14 23.03 -0.89
C LEU A 150 -0.84 23.19 -0.09
N GLU A 151 -0.80 22.73 1.15
CA GLU A 151 0.43 22.77 1.95
C GLU A 151 1.50 21.84 1.35
N ASP A 152 1.12 20.62 0.97
CA ASP A 152 2.06 19.66 0.37
C ASP A 152 2.63 20.13 -0.96
N VAL A 153 1.82 20.71 -1.84
CA VAL A 153 2.31 21.24 -3.14
C VAL A 153 3.26 22.41 -2.98
N LYS A 154 3.01 23.28 -1.99
CA LYS A 154 3.90 24.38 -1.64
C LYS A 154 5.26 23.88 -1.16
N GLU A 155 5.27 22.87 -0.28
CA GLU A 155 6.51 22.19 0.15
C GLU A 155 7.19 21.49 -1.03
N ALA A 156 6.43 20.84 -1.91
CA ALA A 156 6.95 20.15 -3.08
C ALA A 156 7.72 21.07 -4.03
N ALA A 157 7.20 22.26 -4.30
CA ALA A 157 7.85 23.24 -5.17
C ALA A 157 9.19 23.73 -4.58
N LYS A 158 9.25 23.94 -3.27
CA LYS A 158 10.50 24.28 -2.55
C LYS A 158 11.51 23.15 -2.63
N VAL A 159 11.10 21.93 -2.28
CA VAL A 159 11.94 20.73 -2.33
C VAL A 159 12.50 20.50 -3.73
N ALA A 160 11.68 20.61 -4.79
CA ALA A 160 12.14 20.47 -6.16
C ALA A 160 13.23 21.50 -6.53
N SER A 161 13.11 22.73 -6.00
CA SER A 161 14.12 23.79 -6.18
C SER A 161 15.40 23.52 -5.40
N GLU A 162 15.32 22.98 -4.20
CA GLU A 162 16.48 22.59 -3.39
C GLU A 162 17.23 21.40 -4.00
N LYS A 163 16.51 20.40 -4.53
CA LYS A 163 17.08 19.22 -5.18
C LYS A 163 17.99 19.57 -6.36
N ILE A 164 17.74 20.65 -7.10
CA ILE A 164 18.61 21.09 -8.21
C ILE A 164 20.02 21.41 -7.69
N LYS A 165 20.12 21.94 -6.47
CA LYS A 165 21.40 22.35 -5.86
C LYS A 165 22.03 21.24 -4.98
N ALA A 166 21.30 20.17 -4.76
CA ALA A 166 21.74 19.09 -3.89
C ALA A 166 22.88 18.28 -4.56
N LYS A 167 23.85 17.88 -3.75
CA LYS A 167 24.91 16.97 -4.20
C LYS A 167 24.38 15.55 -4.36
N SER A 168 24.98 14.80 -5.26
CA SER A 168 24.65 13.37 -5.41
C SER A 168 25.04 12.55 -4.19
N VAL A 169 24.30 11.48 -3.95
CA VAL A 169 24.67 10.47 -2.93
C VAL A 169 25.94 9.74 -3.39
N GLU A 170 26.93 9.65 -2.52
CA GLU A 170 28.09 8.80 -2.76
C GLU A 170 27.71 7.33 -2.56
N PRO A 171 28.13 6.43 -3.46
CA PRO A 171 27.92 5.00 -3.28
C PRO A 171 28.53 4.50 -1.96
N GLY A 172 27.79 3.69 -1.21
CA GLY A 172 28.27 3.19 0.07
C GLY A 172 27.19 2.54 0.94
N LYS A 173 27.58 2.15 2.14
CA LYS A 173 26.68 1.67 3.17
C LYS A 173 26.32 2.82 4.11
N TYR A 174 25.03 2.94 4.40
CA TYR A 174 24.46 3.97 5.24
C TYR A 174 23.42 3.36 6.17
N ASP A 175 23.31 3.92 7.36
CA ASP A 175 22.10 3.71 8.15
C ASP A 175 20.95 4.49 7.53
N LEU A 176 19.77 3.88 7.47
CA LEU A 176 18.62 4.51 6.85
C LEU A 176 17.52 4.77 7.88
N VAL A 177 17.04 6.00 7.91
CA VAL A 177 15.76 6.35 8.53
C VAL A 177 14.75 6.43 7.39
N LEU A 178 13.74 5.57 7.41
CA LEU A 178 12.74 5.47 6.34
C LEU A 178 11.41 6.04 6.81
N ASP A 179 10.97 7.06 6.10
CA ASP A 179 9.64 7.62 6.32
C ASP A 179 8.54 6.63 5.85
N PRO A 180 7.36 6.59 6.47
CA PRO A 180 6.26 5.74 6.04
C PRO A 180 5.90 5.89 4.56
N SER A 181 6.02 7.11 3.99
CA SER A 181 5.79 7.36 2.57
C SER A 181 6.84 6.74 1.62
N HIS A 182 7.97 6.29 2.16
CA HIS A 182 8.95 5.48 1.44
C HIS A 182 8.84 4.00 1.82
N LEU A 183 8.66 3.71 3.10
CA LEU A 183 8.68 2.35 3.64
C LEU A 183 7.55 1.46 3.09
N TRP A 184 6.40 2.04 2.72
CA TRP A 184 5.27 1.29 2.19
C TRP A 184 5.65 0.42 0.98
N LEU A 185 6.48 0.94 0.07
CA LEU A 185 6.92 0.19 -1.12
C LEU A 185 7.82 -0.99 -0.73
N THR A 186 8.73 -0.79 0.22
CA THR A 186 9.56 -1.87 0.76
C THR A 186 8.70 -2.95 1.41
N ILE A 187 7.69 -2.60 2.20
CA ILE A 187 6.76 -3.55 2.82
C ILE A 187 5.97 -4.28 1.73
N HIS A 188 5.45 -3.55 0.74
CA HIS A 188 4.67 -4.10 -0.36
C HIS A 188 5.45 -5.17 -1.13
N GLU A 189 6.66 -4.84 -1.58
CA GLU A 189 7.46 -5.70 -2.46
C GLU A 189 8.23 -6.79 -1.70
N SER A 190 8.72 -6.49 -0.49
CA SER A 190 9.61 -7.43 0.24
C SER A 190 8.89 -8.27 1.28
N VAL A 191 7.65 -7.95 1.64
CA VAL A 191 6.84 -8.72 2.61
C VAL A 191 5.49 -9.07 2.03
N GLY A 192 4.74 -8.09 1.53
CA GLY A 192 3.40 -8.31 1.02
C GLY A 192 3.35 -9.38 -0.06
N HIS A 193 4.02 -9.14 -1.17
CA HIS A 193 4.09 -10.12 -2.26
C HIS A 193 4.76 -11.44 -1.91
N PRO A 194 5.90 -11.49 -1.18
CA PRO A 194 6.50 -12.77 -0.81
C PRO A 194 5.66 -13.65 0.12
N THR A 195 4.70 -13.07 0.83
CA THR A 195 3.80 -13.83 1.70
C THR A 195 2.45 -14.19 1.05
N GLU A 196 2.25 -13.87 -0.22
CA GLU A 196 1.13 -14.40 -1.01
C GLU A 196 1.39 -15.88 -1.34
N LEU A 197 0.52 -16.77 -0.88
CA LEU A 197 0.79 -18.20 -0.97
C LEU A 197 0.78 -18.73 -2.41
N ASP A 198 0.00 -18.16 -3.29
CA ASP A 198 0.02 -18.49 -4.73
C ASP A 198 1.39 -18.24 -5.38
N ARG A 199 2.10 -17.17 -4.98
CA ARG A 199 3.46 -16.90 -5.44
C ARG A 199 4.46 -17.89 -4.86
N VAL A 200 4.29 -18.27 -3.61
CA VAL A 200 5.10 -19.29 -2.93
C VAL A 200 4.96 -20.65 -3.62
N LEU A 201 3.75 -20.96 -4.09
CA LEU A 201 3.43 -22.18 -4.84
C LEU A 201 3.83 -22.12 -6.32
N GLY A 202 4.22 -20.95 -6.81
CA GLY A 202 4.59 -20.73 -8.21
C GLY A 202 3.40 -20.57 -9.17
N TYR A 203 2.20 -20.39 -8.67
CA TYR A 203 0.99 -20.24 -9.51
C TYR A 203 1.02 -18.98 -10.38
N GLU A 204 1.72 -17.95 -9.96
CA GLU A 204 1.91 -16.71 -10.72
C GLU A 204 3.30 -16.56 -11.37
N ALA A 205 4.08 -17.63 -11.48
CA ALA A 205 5.47 -17.58 -11.94
C ALA A 205 5.65 -16.91 -13.32
N ASN A 206 4.68 -17.10 -14.21
CA ASN A 206 4.68 -16.52 -15.57
C ASN A 206 3.95 -15.17 -15.68
N TYR A 207 3.39 -14.68 -14.60
CA TYR A 207 2.60 -13.44 -14.57
C TYR A 207 3.21 -12.38 -13.63
N ALA A 208 3.35 -12.69 -12.36
CA ALA A 208 3.75 -11.74 -11.32
C ALA A 208 4.95 -12.20 -10.46
N GLY A 209 5.55 -13.34 -10.83
CA GLY A 209 6.74 -13.88 -10.19
C GLY A 209 6.45 -14.90 -9.09
N THR A 210 7.48 -15.21 -8.35
CA THR A 210 7.51 -16.22 -7.27
C THR A 210 7.84 -15.58 -5.94
N SER A 211 8.20 -16.39 -4.93
CA SER A 211 8.59 -15.91 -3.61
C SER A 211 9.84 -16.62 -3.11
N PHE A 212 10.72 -15.87 -2.44
CA PHE A 212 11.82 -16.44 -1.67
C PHE A 212 11.38 -17.02 -0.32
N LEU A 213 10.19 -16.70 0.15
CA LEU A 213 9.61 -17.20 1.41
C LEU A 213 8.92 -18.56 1.20
N THR A 214 9.71 -19.58 0.90
CA THR A 214 9.23 -20.92 0.55
C THR A 214 8.55 -21.65 1.72
N LEU A 215 7.72 -22.65 1.40
CA LEU A 215 7.05 -23.48 2.41
C LEU A 215 8.04 -24.17 3.37
N ASP A 216 9.23 -24.57 2.91
CA ASP A 216 10.24 -25.20 3.78
C ASP A 216 10.75 -24.22 4.83
N LYS A 217 10.96 -22.97 4.48
CA LYS A 217 11.33 -21.91 5.43
C LYS A 217 10.25 -21.72 6.49
N TRP A 218 8.98 -21.68 6.07
CA TRP A 218 7.87 -21.58 7.01
C TRP A 218 7.71 -22.84 7.89
N LYS A 219 7.82 -24.05 7.31
CA LYS A 219 7.74 -25.32 8.06
C LYS A 219 8.82 -25.44 9.10
N SER A 220 9.99 -24.86 8.88
CA SER A 220 11.10 -24.87 9.84
C SER A 220 10.76 -24.17 11.16
N LYS A 221 9.75 -23.27 11.18
CA LYS A 221 9.29 -22.47 12.32
C LYS A 221 10.34 -21.55 12.95
N ASN A 222 11.51 -21.45 12.35
CA ASN A 222 12.63 -20.65 12.85
C ASN A 222 13.31 -19.78 11.76
N PHE A 223 12.74 -19.73 10.57
CA PHE A 223 13.29 -18.86 9.53
C PHE A 223 13.19 -17.39 9.95
N LYS A 224 14.33 -16.78 10.20
CA LYS A 224 14.42 -15.36 10.55
C LYS A 224 14.38 -14.51 9.29
N PHE A 225 13.29 -13.78 9.13
CA PHE A 225 13.11 -12.76 8.11
C PHE A 225 13.88 -11.47 8.46
N GLY A 226 13.93 -11.13 9.74
CA GLY A 226 14.58 -9.94 10.25
C GLY A 226 14.93 -10.03 11.73
N SER A 227 15.25 -8.91 12.36
CA SER A 227 15.47 -8.87 13.80
C SER A 227 14.17 -9.15 14.57
N ASP A 228 14.28 -9.45 15.86
CA ASP A 228 13.16 -9.66 16.79
C ASP A 228 12.24 -8.42 16.95
N LYS A 229 12.67 -7.25 16.48
CA LYS A 229 11.88 -6.02 16.46
C LYS A 229 10.90 -5.96 15.29
N VAL A 230 11.06 -6.81 14.28
CA VAL A 230 10.24 -6.78 13.05
C VAL A 230 8.98 -7.60 13.27
N ASN A 231 7.86 -6.92 13.32
CA ASN A 231 6.52 -7.50 13.39
C ASN A 231 5.67 -6.92 12.26
N LEU A 232 5.17 -7.77 11.37
CA LEU A 232 4.35 -7.38 10.23
C LEU A 232 3.03 -8.14 10.27
N VAL A 233 1.96 -7.38 10.13
CA VAL A 233 0.60 -7.91 10.12
C VAL A 233 -0.08 -7.64 8.80
N ALA A 234 -0.97 -8.54 8.42
CA ALA A 234 -1.96 -8.35 7.37
C ALA A 234 -3.30 -8.02 8.03
N ASP A 235 -3.98 -6.98 7.56
CA ASP A 235 -5.24 -6.51 8.18
C ASP A 235 -6.18 -5.90 7.14
N LYS A 236 -7.25 -6.62 6.78
CA LYS A 236 -8.31 -6.11 5.90
C LYS A 236 -9.42 -5.37 6.66
N THR A 237 -9.33 -5.32 7.99
CA THR A 237 -10.33 -4.67 8.85
C THR A 237 -9.92 -3.25 9.27
N GLN A 238 -8.73 -2.80 8.88
CA GLN A 238 -8.21 -1.48 9.24
C GLN A 238 -8.99 -0.37 8.53
N VAL A 239 -9.95 0.21 9.23
CA VAL A 239 -10.81 1.29 8.72
C VAL A 239 -9.99 2.45 8.18
N GLY A 240 -10.41 2.96 7.02
CA GLY A 240 -9.76 4.08 6.33
C GLY A 240 -8.55 3.70 5.48
N SER A 241 -8.07 2.45 5.51
CA SER A 241 -7.01 2.00 4.60
C SER A 241 -7.57 1.58 3.24
N LEU A 242 -6.71 1.58 2.22
CA LEU A 242 -7.10 1.28 0.83
C LEU A 242 -7.71 -0.11 0.67
N GLY A 243 -7.16 -1.12 1.34
CA GLY A 243 -7.55 -2.52 1.23
C GLY A 243 -8.61 -2.96 2.23
N ALA A 244 -9.23 -2.05 2.99
CA ALA A 244 -10.28 -2.39 3.95
C ALA A 244 -11.57 -2.74 3.24
N VAL A 245 -12.08 -3.95 3.50
CA VAL A 245 -13.39 -4.45 3.05
C VAL A 245 -13.95 -5.39 4.12
N GLY A 246 -15.25 -5.66 4.07
CA GLY A 246 -15.92 -6.58 5.00
C GLY A 246 -15.66 -8.05 4.66
N TYR A 247 -15.71 -8.35 3.38
CA TYR A 247 -15.60 -9.70 2.82
C TYR A 247 -14.77 -9.67 1.55
N ASP A 248 -14.05 -10.74 1.25
CA ASP A 248 -13.35 -10.91 -0.01
C ASP A 248 -14.30 -11.39 -1.14
N ASP A 249 -13.76 -11.64 -2.32
CA ASP A 249 -14.56 -12.01 -3.50
C ASP A 249 -14.92 -13.51 -3.56
N GLU A 250 -14.55 -14.29 -2.56
CA GLU A 250 -15.12 -15.60 -2.23
C GLU A 250 -16.14 -15.54 -1.09
N GLY A 251 -16.48 -14.33 -0.61
CA GLY A 251 -17.42 -14.10 0.49
C GLY A 251 -16.83 -14.42 1.87
N VAL A 252 -15.52 -14.59 2.00
CA VAL A 252 -14.86 -14.84 3.28
C VAL A 252 -14.76 -13.56 4.08
N LYS A 253 -15.21 -13.58 5.34
CA LYS A 253 -15.11 -12.43 6.23
C LYS A 253 -13.66 -12.04 6.47
N CYS A 254 -13.34 -10.78 6.23
CA CYS A 254 -12.02 -10.24 6.39
C CYS A 254 -11.57 -10.20 7.84
N LYS A 255 -10.26 -10.38 8.07
CA LYS A 255 -9.66 -10.48 9.40
C LYS A 255 -8.25 -9.89 9.43
N LYS A 256 -7.61 -9.97 10.60
CA LYS A 256 -6.23 -9.56 10.87
C LYS A 256 -5.44 -10.76 11.35
N TRP A 257 -4.16 -10.88 10.91
CA TRP A 257 -3.24 -11.95 11.33
C TRP A 257 -1.78 -11.52 11.22
N ASP A 258 -0.89 -12.20 11.95
CA ASP A 258 0.54 -11.98 11.86
C ASP A 258 1.11 -12.69 10.61
N LEU A 259 1.97 -12.00 9.86
CA LEU A 259 2.81 -12.59 8.79
C LEU A 259 4.21 -12.85 9.29
N ILE A 260 4.82 -11.85 9.92
CA ILE A 260 6.12 -11.92 10.57
C ILE A 260 5.93 -11.55 12.04
N LYS A 261 6.39 -12.38 12.95
CA LYS A 261 6.32 -12.14 14.39
C LYS A 261 7.68 -12.34 15.03
N ASP A 262 8.14 -11.32 15.77
CA ASP A 262 9.47 -11.31 16.39
C ASP A 262 10.59 -11.71 15.41
N GLY A 263 10.47 -11.19 14.16
CA GLY A 263 11.39 -11.46 13.06
C GLY A 263 11.23 -12.82 12.39
N VAL A 264 10.29 -13.66 12.79
CA VAL A 264 10.08 -15.02 12.25
C VAL A 264 8.87 -15.05 11.30
N LEU A 265 9.00 -15.72 10.16
CA LEU A 265 7.88 -16.01 9.26
C LEU A 265 6.90 -16.97 9.92
N VAL A 266 5.67 -16.52 10.18
CA VAL A 266 4.67 -17.33 10.91
C VAL A 266 3.47 -17.70 10.06
N ASN A 267 3.11 -16.93 9.05
CA ASN A 267 1.95 -17.22 8.21
C ASN A 267 2.05 -16.61 6.82
N TYR A 268 1.08 -16.95 5.98
CA TYR A 268 0.90 -16.45 4.63
C TYR A 268 -0.46 -15.75 4.46
N GLN A 269 -0.67 -15.15 3.31
CA GLN A 269 -1.95 -14.71 2.78
C GLN A 269 -2.54 -15.86 1.97
N THR A 270 -3.83 -16.16 2.11
CA THR A 270 -4.47 -17.31 1.46
C THR A 270 -5.86 -16.97 0.92
N ILE A 271 -6.27 -17.71 -0.09
CA ILE A 271 -7.65 -17.87 -0.55
C ILE A 271 -8.14 -19.28 -0.22
N ARG A 272 -9.39 -19.62 -0.53
CA ARG A 272 -10.04 -20.86 -0.05
C ARG A 272 -9.38 -22.15 -0.54
N ASP A 273 -8.88 -22.17 -1.76
CA ASP A 273 -8.20 -23.35 -2.33
C ASP A 273 -6.78 -23.58 -1.82
N GLN A 274 -6.23 -22.61 -1.05
CA GLN A 274 -4.84 -22.66 -0.55
C GLN A 274 -4.75 -22.92 0.95
N ALA A 275 -5.78 -22.60 1.73
CA ALA A 275 -5.74 -22.67 3.19
C ALA A 275 -5.30 -24.05 3.72
N HIS A 276 -5.79 -25.13 3.11
CA HIS A 276 -5.45 -26.50 3.51
C HIS A 276 -3.95 -26.84 3.35
N ILE A 277 -3.24 -26.19 2.41
CA ILE A 277 -1.81 -26.43 2.13
C ILE A 277 -0.94 -26.07 3.32
N ILE A 278 -1.33 -25.07 4.09
CA ILE A 278 -0.65 -24.66 5.32
C ILE A 278 -1.36 -25.13 6.60
N GLY A 279 -2.35 -26.03 6.45
CA GLY A 279 -3.07 -26.62 7.57
C GLY A 279 -4.10 -25.70 8.23
N GLU A 280 -4.50 -24.62 7.56
CA GLU A 280 -5.56 -23.74 8.03
C GLU A 280 -6.95 -24.27 7.64
N LYS A 281 -7.92 -24.10 8.55
CA LYS A 281 -9.32 -24.52 8.34
C LYS A 281 -10.11 -23.53 7.50
N GLU A 282 -9.69 -22.26 7.49
CA GLU A 282 -10.36 -21.16 6.80
C GLU A 282 -9.31 -20.33 6.06
N SER A 283 -9.68 -19.73 4.95
CA SER A 283 -8.80 -18.78 4.26
C SER A 283 -8.63 -17.49 5.05
N GLN A 284 -7.60 -16.72 4.70
CA GLN A 284 -7.36 -15.41 5.28
C GLN A 284 -8.21 -14.30 4.63
N GLY A 285 -9.04 -14.64 3.62
CA GLY A 285 -9.92 -13.69 2.96
C GLY A 285 -9.16 -12.77 2.01
N CYS A 286 -8.28 -13.32 1.19
CA CYS A 286 -7.43 -12.54 0.29
C CYS A 286 -7.83 -12.67 -1.19
N CYS A 287 -9.00 -13.22 -1.49
CA CYS A 287 -9.50 -13.34 -2.86
C CYS A 287 -9.93 -11.99 -3.42
N TYR A 288 -9.58 -11.75 -4.68
CA TYR A 288 -9.95 -10.55 -5.41
C TYR A 288 -10.19 -10.85 -6.88
N ALA A 289 -11.23 -10.25 -7.45
CA ALA A 289 -11.48 -10.17 -8.88
C ALA A 289 -11.69 -8.71 -9.28
N GLN A 290 -11.24 -8.32 -10.46
CA GLN A 290 -11.47 -6.97 -10.98
C GLN A 290 -12.95 -6.74 -11.29
N GLY A 291 -13.62 -7.74 -11.85
CA GLY A 291 -15.04 -7.73 -12.21
C GLY A 291 -15.67 -9.11 -12.03
N TRP A 292 -16.97 -9.18 -12.22
CA TRP A 292 -17.76 -10.43 -12.09
C TRP A 292 -17.41 -11.49 -13.13
N ASP A 293 -16.83 -11.09 -14.24
CA ASP A 293 -16.42 -11.92 -15.39
C ASP A 293 -14.92 -12.19 -15.44
N ASP A 294 -14.14 -11.61 -14.51
CA ASP A 294 -12.72 -11.83 -14.39
C ASP A 294 -12.38 -13.03 -13.50
N VAL A 295 -11.22 -13.63 -13.76
CA VAL A 295 -10.68 -14.69 -12.91
C VAL A 295 -10.27 -14.11 -11.57
N GLN A 296 -10.78 -14.68 -10.49
CA GLN A 296 -10.36 -14.33 -9.14
C GLN A 296 -9.05 -15.02 -8.79
N PHE A 297 -8.22 -14.32 -8.02
CA PHE A 297 -6.98 -14.84 -7.49
C PHE A 297 -6.58 -14.10 -6.22
N GLN A 298 -5.50 -14.51 -5.60
CA GLN A 298 -5.03 -13.89 -4.38
C GLN A 298 -4.51 -12.48 -4.62
N ARG A 299 -4.87 -11.56 -3.72
CA ARG A 299 -4.32 -10.20 -3.66
C ARG A 299 -4.04 -9.78 -2.23
N MET A 300 -3.05 -8.90 -2.12
CA MET A 300 -2.52 -8.39 -0.86
C MET A 300 -3.57 -7.61 -0.07
N PRO A 301 -3.73 -7.88 1.25
CA PRO A 301 -4.43 -7.00 2.18
C PRO A 301 -3.57 -5.77 2.53
N ASN A 302 -4.02 -4.96 3.49
CA ASN A 302 -3.12 -3.98 4.09
C ASN A 302 -2.06 -4.71 4.90
N VAL A 303 -0.80 -4.56 4.52
CA VAL A 303 0.35 -5.12 5.24
C VAL A 303 1.08 -3.99 5.94
N SER A 304 1.25 -4.11 7.26
CA SER A 304 1.77 -3.03 8.08
C SER A 304 2.87 -3.51 9.02
N LEU A 305 3.95 -2.74 9.08
CA LEU A 305 4.95 -2.86 10.14
C LEU A 305 4.33 -2.34 11.45
N GLN A 306 4.37 -3.16 12.49
CA GLN A 306 3.83 -2.78 13.79
C GLN A 306 4.81 -1.85 14.52
N PRO A 307 4.31 -0.90 15.33
CA PRO A 307 5.16 -0.01 16.09
C PRO A 307 6.01 -0.80 17.11
N GLY A 308 7.22 -0.31 17.33
CA GLY A 308 8.09 -0.84 18.38
C GLY A 308 7.51 -0.59 19.78
N LYS A 309 8.07 -1.29 20.78
CA LYS A 309 7.66 -1.18 22.19
C LYS A 309 7.95 0.21 22.78
N THR A 310 8.98 0.87 22.28
CA THR A 310 9.39 2.21 22.72
C THR A 310 8.91 3.24 21.70
N LYS A 311 8.20 4.26 22.15
CA LYS A 311 7.82 5.38 21.31
C LYS A 311 9.05 6.22 20.99
N LEU A 312 9.36 6.35 19.71
CA LEU A 312 10.44 7.20 19.18
C LEU A 312 9.86 8.21 18.21
N SER A 313 10.33 9.44 18.31
CA SER A 313 10.13 10.44 17.26
C SER A 313 11.13 10.22 16.12
N VAL A 314 10.91 10.86 14.97
CA VAL A 314 11.88 10.87 13.86
C VAL A 314 13.21 11.46 14.33
N ASP A 315 13.17 12.55 15.13
CA ASP A 315 14.36 13.17 15.69
C ASP A 315 15.14 12.23 16.62
N ASP A 316 14.44 11.41 17.41
CA ASP A 316 15.09 10.42 18.28
C ASP A 316 15.77 9.31 17.46
N MET A 317 15.17 8.91 16.33
CA MET A 317 15.80 7.97 15.40
C MET A 317 17.06 8.59 14.76
N ILE A 318 16.98 9.84 14.29
CA ILE A 318 18.09 10.55 13.64
C ILE A 318 19.27 10.75 14.62
N LYS A 319 19.01 11.10 15.88
CA LYS A 319 20.05 11.30 16.91
C LYS A 319 20.97 10.08 17.11
N ASN A 320 20.49 8.89 16.82
CA ASN A 320 21.23 7.63 17.00
C ASN A 320 22.02 7.21 15.73
N VAL A 321 22.00 8.01 14.68
CA VAL A 321 22.65 7.71 13.40
C VAL A 321 23.94 8.51 13.27
N GLU A 322 25.09 7.84 13.19
CA GLU A 322 26.38 8.49 12.98
C GLU A 322 26.58 8.94 11.53
N LYS A 323 26.29 8.04 10.58
CA LYS A 323 26.34 8.29 9.13
C LYS A 323 25.14 7.60 8.46
N GLY A 324 24.22 8.39 7.94
CA GLY A 324 23.01 7.84 7.36
C GLY A 324 22.28 8.78 6.44
N ILE A 325 21.11 8.30 5.99
CA ILE A 325 20.21 9.06 5.12
C ILE A 325 18.78 8.89 5.63
N TYR A 326 18.07 10.01 5.76
CA TYR A 326 16.62 10.00 5.96
C TYR A 326 15.94 10.12 4.60
N ILE A 327 15.08 9.15 4.27
CA ILE A 327 14.42 9.02 2.96
C ILE A 327 12.91 9.21 3.12
N ILE A 328 12.35 10.12 2.31
CA ILE A 328 10.92 10.44 2.29
C ILE A 328 10.38 10.28 0.87
N GLY A 329 9.17 9.74 0.74
CA GLY A 329 8.52 9.48 -0.53
C GLY A 329 9.12 8.31 -1.29
N ASP A 330 8.36 7.73 -2.17
CA ASP A 330 8.76 6.67 -3.08
C ASP A 330 9.24 7.23 -4.42
N GLY A 331 10.03 6.46 -5.13
CA GLY A 331 10.58 6.84 -6.43
C GLY A 331 10.62 5.65 -7.39
N SER A 332 11.63 5.60 -8.25
CA SER A 332 11.85 4.46 -9.12
C SER A 332 12.11 3.19 -8.32
N PHE A 333 11.67 2.07 -8.83
CA PHE A 333 11.89 0.77 -8.20
C PHE A 333 12.21 -0.30 -9.23
N SER A 334 12.94 -1.32 -8.79
CA SER A 334 13.18 -2.55 -9.51
C SER A 334 13.25 -3.70 -8.51
N ILE A 335 12.69 -4.83 -8.88
CA ILE A 335 12.65 -6.02 -8.02
C ILE A 335 12.73 -7.27 -8.89
N ASP A 336 13.42 -8.31 -8.41
CA ASP A 336 13.48 -9.59 -9.11
C ASP A 336 12.18 -10.40 -8.92
N GLN A 337 12.01 -11.43 -9.75
CA GLN A 337 10.81 -12.26 -9.73
C GLN A 337 10.61 -13.02 -8.41
N GLN A 338 11.68 -13.31 -7.67
CA GLN A 338 11.61 -13.98 -6.37
C GLN A 338 11.36 -13.03 -5.22
N ARG A 339 11.38 -11.71 -5.45
CA ARG A 339 11.28 -10.66 -4.42
C ARG A 339 12.45 -10.66 -3.42
N TYR A 340 13.58 -11.19 -3.82
CA TYR A 340 14.77 -11.33 -2.98
C TYR A 340 15.72 -10.14 -3.10
N ASN A 341 15.94 -9.63 -4.33
CA ASN A 341 16.74 -8.46 -4.59
C ASN A 341 15.85 -7.31 -5.06
N PHE A 342 16.19 -6.11 -4.62
CA PHE A 342 15.42 -4.91 -4.96
C PHE A 342 16.30 -3.66 -5.02
N GLN A 343 15.79 -2.64 -5.71
CA GLN A 343 16.24 -1.26 -5.68
C GLN A 343 15.01 -0.37 -5.50
N PHE A 344 15.01 0.46 -4.47
CA PHE A 344 13.95 1.44 -4.21
C PHE A 344 14.55 2.83 -4.09
N GLY A 345 14.06 3.76 -4.91
CA GLY A 345 14.35 5.17 -4.85
C GLY A 345 13.39 5.91 -3.92
N GLY A 346 13.78 7.13 -3.56
CA GLY A 346 12.94 8.05 -2.78
C GLY A 346 12.75 9.38 -3.51
N GLN A 347 12.04 10.30 -2.89
CA GLN A 347 11.83 11.63 -3.43
C GLN A 347 12.71 12.68 -2.75
N ILE A 348 12.91 12.56 -1.44
CA ILE A 348 13.68 13.51 -0.64
C ILE A 348 14.69 12.70 0.17
N PHE A 349 15.95 13.13 0.12
CA PHE A 349 17.04 12.48 0.82
C PHE A 349 17.75 13.52 1.69
N TYR A 350 17.77 13.31 3.00
CA TYR A 350 18.52 14.15 3.93
C TYR A 350 19.74 13.40 4.45
N GLU A 351 20.94 13.98 4.28
CA GLU A 351 22.17 13.45 4.84
C GLU A 351 22.16 13.59 6.38
N ILE A 352 22.45 12.49 7.06
CA ILE A 352 22.59 12.48 8.52
C ILE A 352 24.07 12.28 8.84
N LYS A 353 24.63 13.19 9.68
CA LYS A 353 25.96 13.08 10.27
C LYS A 353 25.89 13.38 11.76
N GLN A 354 26.46 12.48 12.56
CA GLN A 354 26.56 12.65 14.02
C GLN A 354 25.21 13.07 14.65
N GLY A 355 24.14 12.37 14.29
CA GLY A 355 22.81 12.57 14.82
C GLY A 355 22.08 13.84 14.34
N LYS A 356 22.53 14.47 13.27
CA LYS A 356 21.93 15.70 12.73
C LYS A 356 21.77 15.64 11.22
N ILE A 357 20.69 16.23 10.72
CA ILE A 357 20.54 16.51 9.28
C ILE A 357 21.49 17.66 8.93
N VAL A 358 22.33 17.42 7.92
CA VAL A 358 23.35 18.39 7.48
C VAL A 358 23.10 18.94 6.06
N GLY A 359 22.15 18.41 5.33
CA GLY A 359 21.77 18.90 4.02
C GLY A 359 20.93 17.93 3.23
N MET A 360 20.48 18.37 2.06
CA MET A 360 19.76 17.53 1.08
C MET A 360 20.74 16.84 0.13
N LEU A 361 20.40 15.62 -0.23
CA LEU A 361 21.08 14.82 -1.26
C LEU A 361 20.16 14.60 -2.46
N ASN A 362 20.76 14.19 -3.57
CA ASN A 362 20.06 13.92 -4.82
C ASN A 362 20.46 12.57 -5.42
#